data_e5d35c3f74ef9125a5f78d88a177f87b
#
_entry.id   e5d35c3f74ef9125a5f78d88a177f87b
#
_cell.length_a   1.000
_cell.length_b   1.000
_cell.length_c   1.000
_cell.angle_alpha   90.00
_cell.angle_beta   90.00
_cell.angle_gamma   90.00
#
_symmetry.space_group_name_H-M   'P 1'
#
loop_
_entity.id
_entity.type
_entity.pdbx_description
1 polymer ?
#
loop_
_entity_poly.entity_id
_entity_poly.type
_entity_poly.pdbx_seq_one_letter_code
_entity_poly.pdbx_strand_id
1 'polypeptide(L)'
;ARHQEAAAAGRAPRGGRLLMARNLDFPTMGLLERASVVFVYHLERPRHSFVAVGWPGMVGVLSGMNDSGLCLATAMVFAVPGMKPGVPYAMMYRRILEGCETPAQAVEVVRRTRRTTANNLVVAAPGHVPLVVEFTPEKVAVRRASDDLLLVTNHFRSPEMTEKPEPGDDRYDK
;
A
#
# COMPACT_ATOMS: atom_id res chain seq x y z
N ALA A 1 13.02 -13.80 -11.99
CA ALA A 1 11.59 -13.48 -12.06
C ALA A 1 11.43 -12.02 -11.62
N ARG A 2 10.81 -11.18 -12.44
CA ARG A 2 10.53 -9.78 -12.10
C ARG A 2 9.28 -9.76 -11.24
N HIS A 3 9.37 -9.20 -10.04
CA HIS A 3 8.20 -8.92 -9.23
C HIS A 3 7.43 -7.77 -9.85
N GLN A 4 6.21 -7.99 -10.27
CA GLN A 4 5.32 -6.94 -10.74
C GLN A 4 4.11 -6.86 -9.80
N GLU A 5 4.01 -5.75 -9.11
CA GLU A 5 2.83 -5.41 -8.35
C GLU A 5 2.16 -4.20 -9.00
N ALA A 6 0.85 -4.23 -9.12
CA ALA A 6 0.07 -3.11 -9.57
C ALA A 6 -1.16 -2.95 -8.68
N ALA A 7 -1.48 -1.72 -8.35
CA ALA A 7 -2.72 -1.39 -7.66
C ALA A 7 -3.41 -0.24 -8.38
N ALA A 8 -4.72 -0.29 -8.46
CA ALA A 8 -5.55 0.75 -9.03
C ALA A 8 -6.70 1.06 -8.09
N ALA A 9 -7.03 2.34 -7.96
CA ALA A 9 -8.21 2.79 -7.25
C ALA A 9 -8.91 3.89 -8.06
N GLY A 10 -10.23 3.88 -8.12
CA GLY A 10 -10.95 4.87 -8.88
C GLY A 10 -12.46 4.72 -8.77
N ARG A 11 -13.22 5.61 -9.43
CA ARG A 11 -14.66 5.53 -9.51
C ARG A 11 -15.09 4.65 -10.68
N ALA A 12 -16.03 3.75 -10.44
CA ALA A 12 -16.63 2.98 -11.51
C ALA A 12 -17.42 3.91 -12.45
N PRO A 13 -17.38 3.70 -13.80
CA PRO A 13 -18.11 4.52 -14.77
C PRO A 13 -19.63 4.52 -14.56
N ARG A 14 -20.18 3.51 -13.90
CA ARG A 14 -21.59 3.41 -13.55
C ARG A 14 -21.79 3.36 -12.04
N GLY A 15 -22.47 4.35 -11.49
CA GLY A 15 -22.92 4.37 -10.09
C GLY A 15 -21.95 5.00 -9.08
N GLY A 16 -20.82 5.59 -9.50
CA GLY A 16 -19.91 6.37 -8.61
C GLY A 16 -19.27 5.56 -7.49
N ARG A 17 -19.28 4.22 -7.55
CA ARG A 17 -18.67 3.35 -6.54
C ARG A 17 -17.15 3.42 -6.62
N LEU A 18 -16.54 3.47 -5.46
CA LEU A 18 -15.09 3.28 -5.35
C LEU A 18 -14.74 1.82 -5.63
N LEU A 19 -13.80 1.60 -6.52
CA LEU A 19 -13.23 0.28 -6.80
C LEU A 19 -11.73 0.33 -6.54
N MET A 20 -11.20 -0.70 -5.88
CA MET A 20 -9.77 -0.95 -5.76
C MET A 20 -9.47 -2.36 -6.25
N ALA A 21 -8.48 -2.48 -7.12
CA ALA A 21 -7.96 -3.74 -7.60
C ALA A 21 -6.44 -3.79 -7.38
N ARG A 22 -5.91 -4.97 -7.09
CA ARG A 22 -4.48 -5.21 -6.95
C ARG A 22 -4.10 -6.54 -7.56
N ASN A 23 -2.99 -6.56 -8.30
CA ASN A 23 -2.24 -7.77 -8.61
C ASN A 23 -1.03 -7.87 -7.68
N LEU A 24 -0.79 -9.03 -7.09
CA LEU A 24 0.39 -9.36 -6.30
C LEU A 24 1.14 -10.48 -6.99
N ASP A 25 2.24 -10.12 -7.62
CA ASP A 25 3.15 -11.08 -8.25
C ASP A 25 4.41 -11.21 -7.38
N PHE A 26 4.42 -12.23 -6.54
CA PHE A 26 5.49 -12.50 -5.57
C PHE A 26 6.01 -13.93 -5.78
N PRO A 27 7.35 -14.20 -5.70
CA PRO A 27 7.86 -15.55 -5.83
C PRO A 27 7.43 -16.40 -4.65
N THR A 28 6.39 -17.15 -4.85
CA THR A 28 5.76 -17.99 -3.83
C THR A 28 6.37 -19.39 -3.79
N MET A 29 7.27 -19.71 -4.73
CA MET A 29 7.84 -21.05 -4.93
C MET A 29 6.76 -22.16 -5.02
N GLY A 30 5.56 -21.82 -5.53
CA GLY A 30 4.43 -22.73 -5.66
C GLY A 30 3.71 -23.08 -4.35
N LEU A 31 4.07 -22.45 -3.23
CA LEU A 31 3.51 -22.75 -1.91
C LEU A 31 2.38 -21.78 -1.51
N LEU A 32 2.57 -20.49 -1.74
CA LEU A 32 1.64 -19.48 -1.23
C LEU A 32 0.35 -19.38 -2.05
N GLU A 33 0.37 -19.73 -3.34
CA GLU A 33 -0.83 -19.71 -4.18
C GLU A 33 -1.92 -20.64 -3.63
N ARG A 34 -1.52 -21.79 -3.07
CA ARG A 34 -2.42 -22.80 -2.49
C ARG A 34 -2.84 -22.48 -1.06
N ALA A 35 -2.14 -21.55 -0.40
CA ALA A 35 -2.35 -21.20 0.99
C ALA A 35 -2.92 -19.79 1.18
N SER A 36 -3.35 -19.13 0.11
CA SER A 36 -3.96 -17.79 0.22
C SER A 36 -5.30 -17.89 0.94
N VAL A 37 -5.49 -17.02 1.93
CA VAL A 37 -6.70 -16.97 2.76
C VAL A 37 -7.19 -15.53 2.91
N VAL A 38 -8.49 -15.39 3.15
CA VAL A 38 -9.10 -14.15 3.58
C VAL A 38 -9.25 -14.19 5.10
N PHE A 39 -8.58 -13.26 5.77
CA PHE A 39 -8.72 -13.07 7.21
C PHE A 39 -9.82 -12.06 7.49
N VAL A 40 -10.70 -12.39 8.44
CA VAL A 40 -11.70 -11.48 8.98
C VAL A 40 -11.35 -11.22 10.43
N TYR A 41 -10.99 -9.98 10.74
CA TYR A 41 -10.63 -9.55 12.09
C TYR A 41 -11.81 -8.81 12.71
N HIS A 42 -12.41 -9.40 13.75
CA HIS A 42 -13.43 -8.75 14.57
C HIS A 42 -12.74 -8.09 15.76
N LEU A 43 -12.77 -6.77 15.81
CA LEU A 43 -12.13 -5.98 16.85
C LEU A 43 -13.17 -5.20 17.64
N GLU A 44 -12.92 -5.01 18.92
CA GLU A 44 -13.76 -4.18 19.79
C GLU A 44 -13.49 -2.70 19.51
N ARG A 45 -14.56 -1.91 19.54
CA ARG A 45 -14.46 -0.44 19.47
C ARG A 45 -13.51 0.10 20.54
N PRO A 46 -12.73 1.17 20.25
CA PRO A 46 -12.82 2.05 19.08
C PRO A 46 -12.07 1.56 17.82
N ARG A 47 -11.50 0.37 17.81
CA ARG A 47 -10.81 -0.16 16.64
C ARG A 47 -11.79 -0.65 15.57
N HIS A 48 -11.41 -0.50 14.31
CA HIS A 48 -12.17 -1.00 13.18
C HIS A 48 -11.94 -2.50 12.97
N SER A 49 -13.01 -3.24 12.76
CA SER A 49 -12.95 -4.58 12.19
C SER A 49 -12.53 -4.47 10.72
N PHE A 50 -11.78 -5.47 10.21
CA PHE A 50 -11.30 -5.41 8.83
C PHE A 50 -11.14 -6.80 8.21
N VAL A 51 -11.10 -6.84 6.88
CA VAL A 51 -10.74 -8.00 6.09
C VAL A 51 -9.39 -7.77 5.42
N ALA A 52 -8.60 -8.83 5.30
CA ALA A 52 -7.31 -8.79 4.63
C ALA A 52 -7.06 -10.09 3.87
N VAL A 53 -6.35 -10.01 2.74
CA VAL A 53 -5.86 -11.19 2.01
C VAL A 53 -4.41 -11.42 2.39
N GLY A 54 -4.07 -12.66 2.71
CA GLY A 54 -2.72 -13.03 3.13
C GLY A 54 -2.53 -14.54 3.19
N TRP A 55 -1.61 -14.99 4.03
CA TRP A 55 -1.23 -16.39 4.18
C TRP A 55 -1.18 -16.79 5.66
N PRO A 56 -1.35 -18.06 5.99
CA PRO A 56 -1.20 -18.54 7.38
C PRO A 56 0.14 -18.10 7.98
N GLY A 57 0.09 -17.58 9.21
CA GLY A 57 1.26 -17.03 9.91
C GLY A 57 1.56 -15.56 9.63
N MET A 58 0.92 -14.94 8.63
CA MET A 58 1.08 -13.53 8.36
C MET A 58 0.21 -12.69 9.30
N VAL A 59 0.84 -11.93 10.19
CA VAL A 59 0.15 -11.04 11.15
C VAL A 59 -0.03 -9.61 10.65
N GLY A 60 0.71 -9.21 9.63
CA GLY A 60 0.59 -7.93 8.95
C GLY A 60 -0.42 -7.95 7.81
N VAL A 61 -0.58 -6.83 7.12
CA VAL A 61 -1.50 -6.67 5.99
C VAL A 61 -0.76 -6.15 4.78
N LEU A 62 -1.07 -6.68 3.59
CA LEU A 62 -0.62 -6.16 2.30
C LEU A 62 -1.77 -5.52 1.52
N SER A 63 -2.98 -6.05 1.67
CA SER A 63 -4.21 -5.52 1.09
C SER A 63 -5.37 -5.83 2.01
N GLY A 64 -6.26 -4.88 2.20
CA GLY A 64 -7.42 -5.07 3.06
C GLY A 64 -8.37 -3.89 3.02
N MET A 65 -9.50 -4.06 3.72
CA MET A 65 -10.54 -3.05 3.87
C MET A 65 -11.15 -3.16 5.27
N ASN A 66 -11.40 -2.03 5.91
CA ASN A 66 -12.06 -1.99 7.21
C ASN A 66 -13.55 -1.68 7.11
N ASP A 67 -14.24 -1.72 8.24
CA ASP A 67 -15.69 -1.52 8.36
C ASP A 67 -16.15 -0.06 8.14
N SER A 68 -15.24 0.90 8.07
CA SER A 68 -15.54 2.27 7.60
C SER A 68 -15.48 2.39 6.06
N GLY A 69 -15.03 1.35 5.37
CA GLY A 69 -14.81 1.33 3.93
C GLY A 69 -13.44 1.85 3.48
N LEU A 70 -12.54 2.19 4.41
CA LEU A 70 -11.17 2.50 4.04
C LEU A 70 -10.48 1.23 3.56
N CYS A 71 -9.96 1.26 2.34
CA CYS A 71 -9.20 0.18 1.74
C CYS A 71 -7.78 0.61 1.42
N LEU A 72 -6.86 -0.36 1.46
CA LEU A 72 -5.46 -0.15 1.15
C LEU A 72 -4.84 -1.32 0.38
N ALA A 73 -3.81 -1.01 -0.39
CA ALA A 73 -3.01 -1.98 -1.12
C ALA A 73 -1.56 -1.51 -1.23
N THR A 74 -0.63 -2.44 -1.15
CA THR A 74 0.80 -2.17 -1.33
C THR A 74 1.24 -2.40 -2.76
N ALA A 75 2.26 -1.65 -3.20
CA ALA A 75 3.12 -1.97 -4.33
C ALA A 75 4.56 -1.70 -3.92
N MET A 76 5.35 -2.76 -3.71
CA MET A 76 6.70 -2.66 -3.15
C MET A 76 7.64 -1.94 -4.12
N VAL A 77 8.47 -1.04 -3.58
CA VAL A 77 9.51 -0.33 -4.33
C VAL A 77 10.88 -0.76 -3.83
N PHE A 78 11.72 -1.18 -4.75
CA PHE A 78 13.12 -1.47 -4.47
C PHE A 78 13.91 -0.17 -4.59
N ALA A 79 14.07 0.54 -3.48
CA ALA A 79 14.81 1.80 -3.43
C ALA A 79 16.06 1.67 -2.53
N VAL A 80 17.06 2.45 -2.87
CA VAL A 80 18.27 2.64 -2.06
C VAL A 80 18.09 3.93 -1.26
N PRO A 81 18.51 4.00 0.01
CA PRO A 81 19.19 2.99 0.81
C PRO A 81 18.26 1.89 1.33
N GLY A 82 18.86 0.73 1.65
CA GLY A 82 18.19 -0.46 2.14
C GLY A 82 17.38 -0.30 3.43
N MET A 83 17.02 -1.43 4.05
CA MET A 83 16.19 -1.44 5.25
C MET A 83 16.84 -0.72 6.43
N LYS A 84 16.03 0.00 7.21
CA LYS A 84 16.40 0.62 8.48
C LYS A 84 15.59 0.05 9.64
N PRO A 85 16.10 0.10 10.87
CA PRO A 85 15.31 -0.27 12.04
C PRO A 85 14.03 0.57 12.16
N GLY A 86 12.89 -0.08 12.37
CA GLY A 86 11.60 0.59 12.47
C GLY A 86 10.44 -0.40 12.44
N VAL A 87 9.24 0.09 12.20
CA VAL A 87 8.02 -0.70 12.07
C VAL A 87 7.92 -1.26 10.65
N PRO A 88 7.81 -2.59 10.46
CA PRO A 88 7.56 -3.19 9.16
C PRO A 88 6.27 -2.63 8.52
N TYR A 89 6.33 -2.35 7.21
CA TYR A 89 5.20 -1.72 6.51
C TYR A 89 3.89 -2.52 6.64
N ALA A 90 3.95 -3.84 6.62
CA ALA A 90 2.75 -4.68 6.76
C ALA A 90 2.06 -4.50 8.14
N MET A 91 2.84 -4.26 9.20
CA MET A 91 2.31 -3.95 10.53
C MET A 91 1.77 -2.51 10.61
N MET A 92 2.40 -1.56 9.93
CA MET A 92 1.89 -0.19 9.80
C MET A 92 0.54 -0.17 9.05
N TYR A 93 0.40 -0.96 7.99
CA TYR A 93 -0.85 -1.07 7.22
C TYR A 93 -1.98 -1.68 8.05
N ARG A 94 -1.67 -2.68 8.87
CA ARG A 94 -2.62 -3.21 9.82
C ARG A 94 -3.11 -2.12 10.80
N ARG A 95 -2.21 -1.32 11.36
CA ARG A 95 -2.58 -0.18 12.23
C ARG A 95 -3.49 0.84 11.52
N ILE A 96 -3.26 1.07 10.23
CA ILE A 96 -4.11 1.95 9.41
C ILE A 96 -5.52 1.37 9.33
N LEU A 97 -5.68 0.07 9.03
CA LEU A 97 -6.99 -0.56 8.98
C LEU A 97 -7.69 -0.58 10.34
N GLU A 98 -6.95 -0.76 11.43
CA GLU A 98 -7.50 -0.77 12.79
C GLU A 98 -7.95 0.60 13.30
N GLY A 99 -7.36 1.71 12.81
CA GLY A 99 -7.54 3.01 13.44
C GLY A 99 -7.87 4.18 12.52
N CYS A 100 -8.00 3.99 11.21
CA CYS A 100 -8.24 5.09 10.26
C CYS A 100 -9.56 4.88 9.50
N GLU A 101 -10.24 5.98 9.24
CA GLU A 101 -11.45 6.06 8.42
C GLU A 101 -11.21 6.79 7.09
N THR A 102 -10.18 7.63 7.04
CA THR A 102 -9.90 8.49 5.90
C THR A 102 -8.48 8.32 5.37
N PRO A 103 -8.24 8.56 4.06
CA PRO A 103 -6.91 8.56 3.49
C PRO A 103 -5.96 9.56 4.16
N ALA A 104 -6.46 10.69 4.65
CA ALA A 104 -5.65 11.70 5.35
C ALA A 104 -5.10 11.15 6.68
N GLN A 105 -5.90 10.42 7.45
CA GLN A 105 -5.45 9.75 8.67
C GLN A 105 -4.38 8.69 8.36
N ALA A 106 -4.55 7.92 7.29
CA ALA A 106 -3.55 6.95 6.85
C ALA A 106 -2.20 7.61 6.51
N VAL A 107 -2.21 8.76 5.83
CA VAL A 107 -1.00 9.56 5.57
C VAL A 107 -0.30 9.94 6.86
N GLU A 108 -1.04 10.39 7.88
CA GLU A 108 -0.47 10.77 9.17
C GLU A 108 0.15 9.57 9.91
N VAL A 109 -0.46 8.40 9.85
CA VAL A 109 0.15 7.17 10.39
C VAL A 109 1.47 6.87 9.71
N VAL A 110 1.53 6.97 8.37
CA VAL A 110 2.78 6.75 7.62
C VAL A 110 3.84 7.77 8.01
N ARG A 111 3.48 9.06 8.10
CA ARG A 111 4.43 10.14 8.46
C ARG A 111 5.03 9.98 9.85
N ARG A 112 4.21 9.62 10.83
CA ARG A 112 4.63 9.46 12.24
C ARG A 112 5.33 8.14 12.53
N THR A 113 5.23 7.16 11.65
CA THR A 113 5.85 5.85 11.85
C THR A 113 7.32 5.89 11.44
N ARG A 114 8.22 5.39 12.29
CA ARG A 114 9.60 5.08 11.90
C ARG A 114 9.57 3.87 10.96
N ARG A 115 9.75 4.10 9.67
CA ARG A 115 9.59 3.12 8.60
C ARG A 115 10.88 2.33 8.37
N THR A 116 10.73 1.08 7.91
CA THR A 116 11.86 0.16 7.69
C THR A 116 12.37 0.17 6.25
N THR A 117 11.50 0.42 5.26
CA THR A 117 11.80 0.20 3.85
C THR A 117 11.03 1.17 2.96
N ALA A 118 11.32 1.17 1.68
CA ALA A 118 10.60 1.89 0.65
C ALA A 118 9.31 1.13 0.25
N ASN A 119 8.24 1.86 -0.05
CA ASN A 119 7.01 1.27 -0.57
C ASN A 119 6.07 2.33 -1.16
N ASN A 120 5.11 1.87 -1.94
CA ASN A 120 3.91 2.60 -2.35
C ASN A 120 2.70 2.02 -1.61
N LEU A 121 1.96 2.87 -0.93
CA LEU A 121 0.70 2.52 -0.29
C LEU A 121 -0.45 3.23 -0.99
N VAL A 122 -1.29 2.49 -1.69
CA VAL A 122 -2.57 3.00 -2.22
C VAL A 122 -3.59 3.01 -1.09
N VAL A 123 -4.27 4.13 -0.92
CA VAL A 123 -5.36 4.27 0.06
C VAL A 123 -6.56 4.92 -0.60
N ALA A 124 -7.73 4.34 -0.36
CA ALA A 124 -8.99 4.88 -0.83
C ALA A 124 -10.09 4.68 0.22
N ALA A 125 -11.07 5.57 0.24
CA ALA A 125 -12.24 5.47 1.10
C ALA A 125 -13.45 6.13 0.44
N PRO A 126 -14.69 5.71 0.74
CA PRO A 126 -15.89 6.33 0.19
C PRO A 126 -15.92 7.84 0.46
N GLY A 127 -16.28 8.62 -0.57
CA GLY A 127 -16.35 10.09 -0.46
C GLY A 127 -15.01 10.83 -0.50
N HIS A 128 -13.88 10.10 -0.62
CA HIS A 128 -12.55 10.68 -0.69
C HIS A 128 -11.86 10.42 -2.02
N VAL A 129 -10.97 11.32 -2.42
CA VAL A 129 -10.09 11.12 -3.58
C VAL A 129 -9.05 10.05 -3.24
N PRO A 130 -8.91 8.99 -4.03
CA PRO A 130 -7.86 8.00 -3.85
C PRO A 130 -6.47 8.64 -3.91
N LEU A 131 -5.54 8.14 -3.11
CA LEU A 131 -4.17 8.61 -3.08
C LEU A 131 -3.17 7.46 -2.96
N VAL A 132 -1.95 7.71 -3.36
CA VAL A 132 -0.78 6.89 -3.04
C VAL A 132 0.14 7.66 -2.11
N VAL A 133 0.59 6.98 -1.06
CA VAL A 133 1.67 7.43 -0.20
C VAL A 133 2.95 6.73 -0.66
N GLU A 134 3.82 7.46 -1.28
CA GLU A 134 5.15 7.01 -1.69
C GLU A 134 6.12 7.29 -0.54
N PHE A 135 6.83 6.29 -0.06
CA PHE A 135 7.70 6.50 1.10
C PHE A 135 8.98 5.67 1.09
N THR A 136 10.01 6.22 1.71
CA THR A 136 11.24 5.55 2.16
C THR A 136 11.31 5.62 3.69
N PRO A 137 12.35 5.08 4.32
CA PRO A 137 12.58 5.33 5.75
C PRO A 137 12.62 6.82 6.11
N GLU A 138 13.12 7.69 5.22
CA GLU A 138 13.33 9.12 5.48
C GLU A 138 12.24 10.02 4.91
N LYS A 139 11.77 9.73 3.68
CA LYS A 139 10.91 10.63 2.90
C LYS A 139 9.48 10.09 2.81
N VAL A 140 8.53 11.00 2.65
CA VAL A 140 7.11 10.69 2.37
C VAL A 140 6.58 11.72 1.39
N ALA A 141 6.09 11.26 0.25
CA ALA A 141 5.34 12.06 -0.70
C ALA A 141 3.92 11.50 -0.86
N VAL A 142 2.98 12.36 -1.25
CA VAL A 142 1.59 11.97 -1.47
C VAL A 142 1.16 12.41 -2.86
N ARG A 143 0.74 11.45 -3.67
CA ARG A 143 0.16 11.70 -4.98
C ARG A 143 -1.32 11.34 -4.96
N ARG A 144 -2.16 12.22 -5.47
CA ARG A 144 -3.62 12.01 -5.61
C ARG A 144 -3.98 11.63 -7.04
N ALA A 145 -5.10 10.97 -7.20
CA ALA A 145 -5.69 10.79 -8.52
C ALA A 145 -5.93 12.18 -9.16
N SER A 146 -5.49 12.36 -10.41
CA SER A 146 -5.79 13.56 -11.20
C SER A 146 -7.16 13.47 -11.85
N ASP A 147 -7.56 12.26 -12.18
CA ASP A 147 -8.84 11.89 -12.76
C ASP A 147 -9.51 10.84 -11.88
N ASP A 148 -10.53 10.18 -12.39
CA ASP A 148 -11.23 9.13 -11.65
C ASP A 148 -10.43 7.83 -11.48
N LEU A 149 -9.14 7.81 -11.87
CA LEU A 149 -8.28 6.62 -11.81
C LEU A 149 -6.90 6.94 -11.25
N LEU A 150 -6.46 6.16 -10.28
CA LEU A 150 -5.10 6.14 -9.74
C LEU A 150 -4.44 4.80 -10.06
N LEU A 151 -3.36 4.82 -10.81
CA LEU A 151 -2.53 3.65 -11.10
C LEU A 151 -1.20 3.74 -10.35
N VAL A 152 -0.77 2.63 -9.78
CA VAL A 152 0.46 2.50 -8.99
C VAL A 152 1.15 1.19 -9.32
N THR A 153 2.46 1.25 -9.50
CA THR A 153 3.34 0.12 -9.76
C THR A 153 4.56 0.16 -8.82
N ASN A 154 5.60 -0.61 -9.11
CA ASN A 154 6.77 -0.80 -8.23
C ASN A 154 7.82 0.32 -8.32
N HIS A 155 7.45 1.55 -8.66
CA HIS A 155 8.36 2.69 -8.71
C HIS A 155 7.69 3.96 -8.18
N PHE A 156 8.50 4.90 -7.73
CA PHE A 156 8.04 6.22 -7.34
C PHE A 156 7.76 7.08 -8.57
N ARG A 157 6.81 8.00 -8.44
CA ARG A 157 6.45 8.97 -9.48
C ARG A 157 6.41 10.41 -8.99
N SER A 158 6.41 10.62 -7.68
CA SER A 158 6.49 11.98 -7.11
C SER A 158 7.89 12.55 -7.34
N PRO A 159 8.02 13.81 -7.78
CA PRO A 159 9.34 14.43 -8.02
C PRO A 159 10.27 14.35 -6.80
N GLU A 160 9.73 14.49 -5.61
CA GLU A 160 10.48 14.45 -4.34
C GLU A 160 11.06 13.06 -4.03
N MET A 161 10.53 12.02 -4.69
CA MET A 161 10.94 10.63 -4.49
C MET A 161 11.80 10.10 -5.64
N THR A 162 11.75 10.76 -6.81
CA THR A 162 12.55 10.43 -8.00
C THR A 162 13.84 11.24 -8.02
N GLU A 163 14.67 11.15 -6.97
CA GLU A 163 16.05 11.61 -7.09
C GLU A 163 16.73 10.78 -8.16
N LYS A 164 17.42 11.47 -9.11
CA LYS A 164 18.20 10.78 -10.15
C LYS A 164 19.10 9.76 -9.45
N PRO A 165 19.10 8.49 -9.85
CA PRO A 165 20.12 7.58 -9.38
C PRO A 165 21.49 8.16 -9.74
N GLU A 166 22.50 7.91 -8.91
CA GLU A 166 23.89 8.25 -9.23
C GLU A 166 24.23 7.69 -10.63
N PRO A 167 24.98 8.44 -11.44
CA PRO A 167 25.37 7.97 -12.77
C PRO A 167 26.04 6.58 -12.68
N GLY A 168 25.43 5.58 -13.33
CA GLY A 168 25.90 4.19 -13.31
C GLY A 168 24.99 3.19 -12.57
N ASP A 169 23.83 3.61 -12.09
CA ASP A 169 22.84 2.70 -11.51
C ASP A 169 21.83 2.21 -12.56
N ASP A 170 22.20 1.18 -13.30
CA ASP A 170 21.42 0.57 -14.41
C ASP A 170 20.17 -0.20 -13.93
N ARG A 171 19.85 -0.19 -12.63
CA ARG A 171 18.69 -0.93 -12.08
C ARG A 171 17.34 -0.34 -12.50
N TYR A 172 17.34 0.88 -13.01
CA TYR A 172 16.13 1.62 -13.40
C TYR A 172 15.98 1.86 -14.91
N ASP A 173 16.97 1.46 -15.71
CA ASP A 173 17.00 1.70 -17.17
C ASP A 173 16.39 0.57 -18.02
N LYS A 174 15.49 -0.26 -17.45
CA LYS A 174 14.86 -1.35 -18.23
C LYS A 174 13.37 -1.41 -18.03
#